data_233b75dddf9e9833a78edcab2c6cb942
#
_entry.id   233b75dddf9e9833a78edcab2c6cb942
#
_cell.length_a   1.000
_cell.length_b   1.000
_cell.length_c   1.000
_cell.angle_alpha   90.00
_cell.angle_beta   90.00
_cell.angle_gamma   90.00
#
_symmetry.space_group_name_H-M   'P 1'
#
loop_
_entity.id
_entity.type
_entity.pdbx_description
1 polymer ?
#
loop_
_entity_poly.entity_id
_entity_poly.type
_entity_poly.pdbx_seq_one_letter_code
_entity_poly.pdbx_strand_id
1 'polypeptide(L)'
;VCINAIILSLIFRYSPDEVKFILIDPKRVEFSMYNNLPHLLTPNVITDSEKALNALSWCVDEMERRFIVFANSRVKNLEEYNNSEEVLEGRAEKLPYIIFIIDELADLLMTSKKEAEDYICRILQKARAAGIHMILATQRPSVDIVTGKIKANLSARICFALMTSADSKTVLDQGGADMLLGKGDMLFLSSDTGSPKRIQGCFVTTKEIDDVVTFVKENNGDYEFDMKTEQAILNPPKNDV
;
A
#
# COMPACT_ATOMS: atom_id res chain seq x y z
N VAL A 1 -1.18 9.89 -10.58
CA VAL A 1 0.23 10.19 -10.91
C VAL A 1 1.17 9.92 -9.73
N CYS A 2 0.95 10.49 -8.53
CA CYS A 2 1.87 10.31 -7.38
C CYS A 2 2.05 8.83 -6.99
N ILE A 3 0.96 8.08 -6.85
CA ILE A 3 1.03 6.65 -6.54
C ILE A 3 1.81 5.90 -7.62
N ASN A 4 1.56 6.20 -8.89
CA ASN A 4 2.30 5.61 -9.99
C ASN A 4 3.81 5.92 -9.90
N ALA A 5 4.19 7.15 -9.54
CA ALA A 5 5.59 7.51 -9.31
C ALA A 5 6.22 6.71 -8.15
N ILE A 6 5.45 6.44 -7.08
CA ILE A 6 5.90 5.62 -5.95
C ILE A 6 6.09 4.15 -6.40
N ILE A 7 5.10 3.58 -7.11
CA ILE A 7 5.19 2.20 -7.63
C ILE A 7 6.42 2.08 -8.53
N LEU A 8 6.57 2.97 -9.52
CA LEU A 8 7.73 2.96 -10.42
C LEU A 8 9.05 3.07 -9.65
N SER A 9 9.14 3.98 -8.67
CA SER A 9 10.34 4.14 -7.85
C SER A 9 10.75 2.85 -7.14
N LEU A 10 9.78 2.04 -6.73
CA LEU A 10 10.02 0.76 -6.06
C LEU A 10 10.44 -0.32 -7.06
N ILE A 11 9.74 -0.49 -8.17
CA ILE A 11 10.07 -1.52 -9.16
C ILE A 11 11.37 -1.25 -9.92
N PHE A 12 11.85 0.01 -9.96
CA PHE A 12 13.18 0.34 -10.46
C PHE A 12 14.33 -0.10 -9.53
N ARG A 13 14.05 -0.30 -8.25
CA ARG A 13 15.08 -0.54 -7.23
C ARG A 13 15.07 -1.95 -6.66
N TYR A 14 13.93 -2.60 -6.70
CA TYR A 14 13.70 -3.86 -5.99
C TYR A 14 13.10 -4.91 -6.92
N SER A 15 13.60 -6.11 -6.79
CA SER A 15 13.08 -7.28 -7.51
C SER A 15 11.71 -7.73 -6.95
N PRO A 16 10.99 -8.59 -7.69
CA PRO A 16 9.76 -9.20 -7.20
C PRO A 16 9.93 -10.01 -5.90
N ASP A 17 11.14 -10.49 -5.60
CA ASP A 17 11.45 -11.25 -4.38
C ASP A 17 11.73 -10.32 -3.18
N GLU A 18 11.93 -9.03 -3.42
CA GLU A 18 12.20 -8.05 -2.38
C GLU A 18 10.97 -7.21 -2.03
N VAL A 19 10.13 -6.88 -3.03
CA VAL A 19 8.94 -6.05 -2.85
C VAL A 19 7.77 -6.66 -3.60
N LYS A 20 6.67 -6.82 -2.90
CA LYS A 20 5.37 -7.25 -3.44
C LYS A 20 4.32 -6.18 -3.23
N PHE A 21 3.37 -6.12 -4.17
CA PHE A 21 2.23 -5.21 -4.08
C PHE A 21 0.91 -5.95 -3.97
N ILE A 22 -0.03 -5.34 -3.23
CA ILE A 22 -1.46 -5.56 -3.35
C ILE A 22 -2.06 -4.23 -3.78
N LEU A 23 -2.65 -4.19 -4.97
CA LEU A 23 -3.24 -2.99 -5.55
C LEU A 23 -4.76 -3.11 -5.57
N ILE A 24 -5.43 -2.11 -5.00
CA ILE A 24 -6.90 -2.02 -4.95
C ILE A 24 -7.35 -0.79 -5.73
N ASP A 25 -8.11 -1.01 -6.80
CA ASP A 25 -8.66 0.03 -7.68
C ASP A 25 -10.14 -0.29 -8.00
N PRO A 26 -11.08 0.14 -7.14
CA PRO A 26 -12.50 -0.11 -7.35
C PRO A 26 -13.03 0.49 -8.64
N LYS A 27 -12.42 1.57 -9.13
CA LYS A 27 -12.82 2.29 -10.33
C LYS A 27 -12.29 1.68 -11.64
N ARG A 28 -11.31 0.80 -11.57
CA ARG A 28 -10.65 0.15 -12.72
C ARG A 28 -9.99 1.14 -13.70
N VAL A 29 -9.44 2.25 -13.18
CA VAL A 29 -8.92 3.33 -14.01
C VAL A 29 -7.42 3.47 -13.86
N GLU A 30 -6.92 3.46 -12.62
CA GLU A 30 -5.56 3.92 -12.33
C GLU A 30 -4.52 2.80 -12.39
N PHE A 31 -4.88 1.53 -12.08
CA PHE A 31 -3.90 0.46 -11.89
C PHE A 31 -4.01 -0.70 -12.87
N SER A 32 -4.95 -0.68 -13.82
CA SER A 32 -5.16 -1.81 -14.77
C SER A 32 -3.90 -2.18 -15.57
N MET A 33 -3.01 -1.23 -15.81
CA MET A 33 -1.74 -1.43 -16.51
C MET A 33 -0.76 -2.33 -15.75
N TYR A 34 -0.91 -2.46 -14.43
CA TYR A 34 -0.06 -3.31 -13.59
C TYR A 34 -0.50 -4.78 -13.55
N ASN A 35 -1.63 -5.16 -14.15
CA ASN A 35 -2.04 -6.57 -14.21
C ASN A 35 -0.92 -7.46 -14.74
N ASN A 36 -0.72 -8.61 -14.14
CA ASN A 36 0.37 -9.54 -14.42
C ASN A 36 1.79 -8.98 -14.21
N LEU A 37 1.95 -7.92 -13.42
CA LEU A 37 3.29 -7.48 -12.99
C LEU A 37 3.84 -8.49 -11.98
N PRO A 38 5.06 -9.03 -12.13
CA PRO A 38 5.65 -10.02 -11.22
C PRO A 38 5.72 -9.59 -9.75
N HIS A 39 5.72 -8.29 -9.49
CA HIS A 39 5.67 -7.72 -8.14
C HIS A 39 4.28 -7.83 -7.47
N LEU A 40 3.22 -8.20 -8.18
CA LEU A 40 1.90 -8.36 -7.55
C LEU A 40 1.82 -9.69 -6.80
N LEU A 41 1.09 -9.72 -5.68
CA LEU A 41 0.72 -10.94 -4.98
C LEU A 41 -0.48 -11.67 -5.62
N THR A 42 -1.30 -10.94 -6.38
CA THR A 42 -2.40 -11.47 -7.18
C THR A 42 -2.17 -11.10 -8.65
N PRO A 43 -2.47 -11.97 -9.63
CA PRO A 43 -2.24 -11.67 -11.04
C PRO A 43 -2.90 -10.37 -11.51
N ASN A 44 -4.06 -10.08 -10.94
CA ASN A 44 -4.85 -8.91 -11.27
C ASN A 44 -4.99 -7.94 -10.10
N VAL A 45 -5.09 -6.66 -10.43
CA VAL A 45 -5.49 -5.61 -9.50
C VAL A 45 -6.89 -5.93 -8.96
N ILE A 46 -7.08 -5.77 -7.66
CA ILE A 46 -8.34 -6.06 -6.98
C ILE A 46 -9.30 -4.90 -7.22
N THR A 47 -10.45 -5.19 -7.82
CA THR A 47 -11.45 -4.18 -8.19
C THR A 47 -12.79 -4.36 -7.48
N ASP A 48 -12.95 -5.47 -6.79
CA ASP A 48 -14.16 -5.83 -6.05
C ASP A 48 -13.99 -5.50 -4.57
N SER A 49 -15.01 -4.90 -3.95
CA SER A 49 -14.93 -4.43 -2.56
C SER A 49 -14.88 -5.56 -1.53
N GLU A 50 -15.54 -6.71 -1.80
CA GLU A 50 -15.49 -7.87 -0.92
C GLU A 50 -14.08 -8.49 -0.95
N LYS A 51 -13.51 -8.63 -2.16
CA LYS A 51 -12.13 -9.10 -2.31
C LYS A 51 -11.10 -8.14 -1.70
N ALA A 52 -11.36 -6.83 -1.78
CA ALA A 52 -10.52 -5.84 -1.11
C ALA A 52 -10.54 -5.99 0.42
N LEU A 53 -11.71 -6.28 0.99
CA LEU A 53 -11.86 -6.56 2.42
C LEU A 53 -11.14 -7.86 2.81
N ASN A 54 -11.29 -8.91 1.99
CA ASN A 54 -10.57 -10.17 2.15
C ASN A 54 -9.05 -9.96 2.12
N ALA A 55 -8.54 -9.13 1.21
CA ALA A 55 -7.12 -8.80 1.13
C ALA A 55 -6.63 -8.05 2.37
N LEU A 56 -7.43 -7.16 2.96
CA LEU A 56 -7.12 -6.50 4.23
C LEU A 56 -7.06 -7.50 5.39
N SER A 57 -8.02 -8.43 5.47
CA SER A 57 -8.02 -9.50 6.47
C SER A 57 -6.79 -10.38 6.33
N TRP A 58 -6.49 -10.83 5.11
CA TRP A 58 -5.28 -11.60 4.82
C TRP A 58 -4.00 -10.86 5.24
N CYS A 59 -3.94 -9.56 4.98
CA CYS A 59 -2.79 -8.75 5.36
C CYS A 59 -2.56 -8.72 6.88
N VAL A 60 -3.64 -8.72 7.66
CA VAL A 60 -3.57 -8.84 9.13
C VAL A 60 -3.06 -10.23 9.53
N ASP A 61 -3.54 -11.29 8.90
CA ASP A 61 -3.12 -12.67 9.20
C ASP A 61 -1.65 -12.89 8.80
N GLU A 62 -1.21 -12.36 7.66
CA GLU A 62 0.19 -12.40 7.23
C GLU A 62 1.10 -11.63 8.18
N MET A 63 0.67 -10.48 8.68
CA MET A 63 1.38 -9.73 9.70
C MET A 63 1.59 -10.58 10.98
N GLU A 64 0.54 -11.20 11.48
CA GLU A 64 0.63 -12.05 12.68
C GLU A 64 1.49 -13.31 12.42
N ARG A 65 1.36 -13.92 11.24
CA ARG A 65 2.23 -15.03 10.81
C ARG A 65 3.71 -14.63 10.85
N ARG A 66 4.04 -13.45 10.33
CA ARG A 66 5.42 -12.93 10.33
C ARG A 66 5.94 -12.70 11.75
N PHE A 67 5.12 -12.18 12.65
CA PHE A 67 5.53 -12.03 14.05
C PHE A 67 5.84 -13.37 14.73
N ILE A 68 5.09 -14.43 14.42
CA ILE A 68 5.39 -15.78 14.92
C ILE A 68 6.74 -16.26 14.36
N VAL A 69 6.99 -16.07 13.07
CA VAL A 69 8.28 -16.41 12.43
C VAL A 69 9.42 -15.65 13.08
N PHE A 70 9.28 -14.34 13.30
CA PHE A 70 10.31 -13.52 13.94
C PHE A 70 10.59 -13.94 15.39
N ALA A 71 9.54 -14.27 16.15
CA ALA A 71 9.70 -14.77 17.51
C ALA A 71 10.48 -16.10 17.55
N ASN A 72 10.19 -17.02 16.62
CA ASN A 72 10.88 -18.30 16.50
C ASN A 72 12.37 -18.12 16.11
N SER A 73 12.64 -17.18 15.21
CA SER A 73 14.01 -16.83 14.78
C SER A 73 14.72 -15.85 15.72
N ARG A 74 14.08 -15.42 16.82
CA ARG A 74 14.60 -14.48 17.81
C ARG A 74 15.04 -13.13 17.23
N VAL A 75 14.32 -12.64 16.24
CA VAL A 75 14.52 -11.33 15.61
C VAL A 75 13.32 -10.42 15.85
N LYS A 76 13.47 -9.11 15.61
CA LYS A 76 12.44 -8.12 15.95
C LYS A 76 11.65 -7.60 14.74
N ASN A 77 12.20 -7.73 13.55
CA ASN A 77 11.64 -7.13 12.34
C ASN A 77 12.08 -7.89 11.07
N LEU A 78 11.48 -7.54 9.94
CA LEU A 78 11.75 -8.15 8.65
C LEU A 78 13.23 -8.01 8.23
N GLU A 79 13.86 -6.87 8.48
CA GLU A 79 15.25 -6.62 8.09
C GLU A 79 16.20 -7.56 8.85
N GLU A 80 16.04 -7.68 10.16
CA GLU A 80 16.80 -8.62 10.98
C GLU A 80 16.57 -10.06 10.54
N TYR A 81 15.31 -10.42 10.22
CA TYR A 81 14.97 -11.77 9.73
C TYR A 81 15.66 -12.08 8.41
N ASN A 82 15.54 -11.20 7.43
CA ASN A 82 16.14 -11.40 6.09
C ASN A 82 17.68 -11.41 6.12
N ASN A 83 18.29 -10.82 7.15
CA ASN A 83 19.73 -10.84 7.39
C ASN A 83 20.16 -11.91 8.40
N SER A 84 19.26 -12.78 8.86
CA SER A 84 19.60 -13.90 9.74
C SER A 84 20.43 -14.95 9.04
N GLU A 85 21.24 -15.68 9.79
CA GLU A 85 22.09 -16.75 9.29
C GLU A 85 21.27 -17.83 8.54
N GLU A 86 20.09 -18.15 9.05
CA GLU A 86 19.18 -19.14 8.46
C GLU A 86 18.71 -18.75 7.05
N VAL A 87 18.40 -17.47 6.84
CA VAL A 87 17.99 -16.96 5.51
C VAL A 87 19.20 -16.80 4.59
N LEU A 88 20.32 -16.27 5.08
CA LEU A 88 21.55 -16.08 4.26
C LEU A 88 22.15 -17.40 3.77
N GLU A 89 22.03 -18.46 4.56
CA GLU A 89 22.47 -19.82 4.18
C GLU A 89 21.40 -20.61 3.39
N GLY A 90 20.25 -20.01 3.08
CA GLY A 90 19.18 -20.67 2.31
C GLY A 90 18.41 -21.76 3.09
N ARG A 91 18.52 -21.80 4.42
CA ARG A 91 17.77 -22.72 5.28
C ARG A 91 16.34 -22.23 5.55
N ALA A 92 16.10 -20.93 5.37
CA ALA A 92 14.78 -20.31 5.46
C ALA A 92 14.57 -19.36 4.27
N GLU A 93 13.31 -19.18 3.88
CA GLU A 93 12.95 -18.28 2.79
C GLU A 93 13.04 -16.81 3.20
N LYS A 94 13.60 -15.97 2.32
CA LYS A 94 13.55 -14.52 2.43
C LYS A 94 12.10 -14.05 2.28
N LEU A 95 11.66 -13.13 3.13
CA LEU A 95 10.32 -12.55 3.06
C LEU A 95 10.37 -11.18 2.37
N PRO A 96 9.50 -10.91 1.37
CA PRO A 96 9.44 -9.62 0.72
C PRO A 96 8.78 -8.56 1.63
N TYR A 97 9.10 -7.28 1.39
CA TYR A 97 8.23 -6.18 1.80
C TYR A 97 6.90 -6.28 1.05
N ILE A 98 5.81 -5.95 1.72
CA ILE A 98 4.48 -5.87 1.11
C ILE A 98 4.00 -4.43 1.16
N ILE A 99 3.66 -3.88 0.00
CA ILE A 99 3.11 -2.54 -0.15
C ILE A 99 1.64 -2.68 -0.56
N PHE A 100 0.75 -2.36 0.35
CA PHE A 100 -0.69 -2.41 0.14
C PHE A 100 -1.18 -1.01 -0.27
N ILE A 101 -1.75 -0.87 -1.46
CA ILE A 101 -2.16 0.42 -2.03
C ILE A 101 -3.65 0.42 -2.33
N ILE A 102 -4.36 1.41 -1.80
CA ILE A 102 -5.78 1.66 -2.08
C ILE A 102 -5.88 3.01 -2.81
N ASP A 103 -6.37 3.01 -4.06
CA ASP A 103 -6.51 4.22 -4.86
C ASP A 103 -7.64 5.14 -4.38
N GLU A 104 -8.78 4.57 -3.94
CA GLU A 104 -9.90 5.33 -3.42
C GLU A 104 -10.46 4.68 -2.15
N LEU A 105 -10.00 5.20 -1.00
CA LEU A 105 -10.43 4.70 0.31
C LEU A 105 -11.94 4.90 0.54
N ALA A 106 -12.52 5.99 0.02
CA ALA A 106 -13.93 6.27 0.19
C ALA A 106 -14.82 5.15 -0.33
N ASP A 107 -14.49 4.58 -1.50
CA ASP A 107 -15.30 3.54 -2.12
C ASP A 107 -15.29 2.24 -1.30
N LEU A 108 -14.17 1.92 -0.66
CA LEU A 108 -14.06 0.77 0.24
C LEU A 108 -14.86 1.00 1.54
N LEU A 109 -14.72 2.17 2.15
CA LEU A 109 -15.43 2.51 3.40
C LEU A 109 -16.94 2.66 3.20
N MET A 110 -17.42 2.95 2.00
CA MET A 110 -18.86 2.98 1.70
C MET A 110 -19.51 1.60 1.77
N THR A 111 -18.77 0.54 1.48
CA THR A 111 -19.29 -0.83 1.44
C THR A 111 -19.23 -1.50 2.83
N SER A 112 -18.13 -1.36 3.56
CA SER A 112 -17.87 -2.07 4.81
C SER A 112 -17.06 -1.21 5.79
N LYS A 113 -17.60 -0.05 6.16
CA LYS A 113 -16.86 1.01 6.89
C LYS A 113 -16.14 0.48 8.13
N LYS A 114 -16.89 -0.13 9.05
CA LYS A 114 -16.35 -0.52 10.36
C LYS A 114 -15.23 -1.57 10.22
N GLU A 115 -15.48 -2.58 9.43
CA GLU A 115 -14.58 -3.73 9.27
C GLU A 115 -13.28 -3.31 8.53
N ALA A 116 -13.43 -2.55 7.43
CA ALA A 116 -12.28 -2.02 6.70
C ALA A 116 -11.45 -1.06 7.56
N GLU A 117 -12.08 -0.15 8.31
CA GLU A 117 -11.37 0.77 9.22
C GLU A 117 -10.61 0.01 10.31
N ASP A 118 -11.20 -1.03 10.88
CA ASP A 118 -10.57 -1.83 11.95
C ASP A 118 -9.34 -2.57 11.40
N TYR A 119 -9.42 -3.21 10.23
CA TYR A 119 -8.25 -3.84 9.58
C TYR A 119 -7.16 -2.83 9.24
N ILE A 120 -7.53 -1.72 8.61
CA ILE A 120 -6.58 -0.65 8.25
C ILE A 120 -5.86 -0.14 9.50
N CYS A 121 -6.59 0.18 10.56
CA CYS A 121 -5.98 0.67 11.80
C CYS A 121 -5.03 -0.35 12.42
N ARG A 122 -5.41 -1.64 12.42
CA ARG A 122 -4.56 -2.72 12.95
C ARG A 122 -3.26 -2.87 12.17
N ILE A 123 -3.32 -2.81 10.85
CA ILE A 123 -2.14 -2.85 9.98
C ILE A 123 -1.26 -1.62 10.23
N LEU A 124 -1.82 -0.41 10.19
CA LEU A 124 -1.07 0.83 10.40
C LEU A 124 -0.37 0.89 11.76
N GLN A 125 -0.96 0.29 12.81
CA GLN A 125 -0.39 0.28 14.16
C GLN A 125 0.80 -0.65 14.33
N LYS A 126 0.81 -1.80 13.66
CA LYS A 126 1.72 -2.89 14.00
C LYS A 126 2.59 -3.37 12.82
N ALA A 127 2.13 -3.23 11.58
CA ALA A 127 2.70 -3.96 10.47
C ALA A 127 4.08 -3.46 9.99
N ARG A 128 4.55 -2.29 10.46
CA ARG A 128 5.87 -1.74 10.08
C ARG A 128 7.01 -2.72 10.34
N ALA A 129 7.05 -3.33 11.52
CA ALA A 129 8.09 -4.30 11.85
C ALA A 129 7.97 -5.60 11.03
N ALA A 130 6.76 -5.96 10.62
CA ALA A 130 6.51 -7.09 9.72
C ALA A 130 6.88 -6.81 8.25
N GLY A 131 7.32 -5.58 7.92
CA GLY A 131 7.65 -5.19 6.56
C GLY A 131 6.43 -4.99 5.67
N ILE A 132 5.28 -4.67 6.27
CA ILE A 132 4.04 -4.39 5.53
C ILE A 132 3.73 -2.91 5.66
N HIS A 133 3.60 -2.24 4.52
CA HIS A 133 3.34 -0.81 4.44
C HIS A 133 2.04 -0.55 3.69
N MET A 134 1.34 0.52 4.05
CA MET A 134 0.06 0.86 3.45
C MET A 134 0.07 2.28 2.90
N ILE A 135 -0.45 2.43 1.68
CA ILE A 135 -0.69 3.71 1.03
C ILE A 135 -2.19 3.83 0.80
N LEU A 136 -2.80 4.82 1.43
CA LEU A 136 -4.22 5.11 1.34
C LEU A 136 -4.41 6.40 0.57
N ALA A 137 -5.12 6.35 -0.55
CA ALA A 137 -5.48 7.55 -1.30
C ALA A 137 -6.99 7.76 -1.30
N THR A 138 -7.40 9.01 -1.44
CA THR A 138 -8.79 9.38 -1.66
C THR A 138 -8.90 10.72 -2.35
N GLN A 139 -9.87 10.86 -3.21
CA GLN A 139 -10.28 12.13 -3.82
C GLN A 139 -11.36 12.83 -3.00
N ARG A 140 -11.80 12.23 -1.87
CA ARG A 140 -12.84 12.75 -0.98
C ARG A 140 -12.29 12.96 0.43
N PRO A 141 -11.59 14.09 0.69
CA PRO A 141 -10.94 14.34 1.97
C PRO A 141 -11.94 14.82 3.04
N SER A 142 -13.00 14.05 3.27
CA SER A 142 -14.01 14.32 4.31
C SER A 142 -13.69 13.60 5.61
N VAL A 143 -14.20 14.09 6.73
CA VAL A 143 -13.93 13.56 8.09
C VAL A 143 -14.47 12.15 8.33
N ASP A 144 -15.45 11.73 7.55
CA ASP A 144 -16.01 10.38 7.58
C ASP A 144 -15.17 9.34 6.81
N ILE A 145 -14.27 9.80 5.94
CA ILE A 145 -13.29 8.99 5.19
C ILE A 145 -11.91 9.06 5.86
N VAL A 146 -11.39 10.27 6.05
CA VAL A 146 -10.10 10.49 6.74
C VAL A 146 -10.38 10.66 8.24
N THR A 147 -10.76 9.55 8.86
CA THR A 147 -11.20 9.55 10.27
C THR A 147 -10.06 9.86 11.24
N GLY A 148 -10.40 10.29 12.45
CA GLY A 148 -9.42 10.50 13.51
C GLY A 148 -8.60 9.24 13.85
N LYS A 149 -9.22 8.06 13.77
CA LYS A 149 -8.53 6.77 14.00
C LYS A 149 -7.48 6.48 12.94
N ILE A 150 -7.82 6.65 11.65
CA ILE A 150 -6.89 6.47 10.54
C ILE A 150 -5.74 7.48 10.66
N LYS A 151 -6.06 8.78 10.85
CA LYS A 151 -5.04 9.84 10.97
C LYS A 151 -4.06 9.61 12.12
N ALA A 152 -4.55 9.15 13.26
CA ALA A 152 -3.70 8.90 14.43
C ALA A 152 -2.65 7.81 14.19
N ASN A 153 -2.86 6.93 13.20
CA ASN A 153 -1.98 5.81 12.89
C ASN A 153 -1.15 6.02 11.59
N LEU A 154 -1.42 7.11 10.86
CA LEU A 154 -0.64 7.48 9.68
C LEU A 154 0.58 8.32 10.06
N SER A 155 1.77 7.79 9.81
CA SER A 155 3.05 8.47 10.10
C SER A 155 3.38 9.58 9.12
N ALA A 156 2.83 9.52 7.91
CA ALA A 156 3.06 10.52 6.86
C ALA A 156 1.77 10.79 6.08
N ARG A 157 1.61 12.03 5.61
CA ARG A 157 0.47 12.45 4.79
C ARG A 157 0.95 13.35 3.66
N ILE A 158 0.36 13.15 2.49
CA ILE A 158 0.54 13.98 1.31
C ILE A 158 -0.79 14.60 0.96
N CYS A 159 -0.81 15.89 0.74
CA CYS A 159 -1.99 16.62 0.30
C CYS A 159 -1.66 17.43 -0.94
N PHE A 160 -2.36 17.16 -2.03
CA PHE A 160 -2.33 17.96 -3.24
C PHE A 160 -3.29 19.15 -3.15
N ALA A 161 -3.34 19.98 -4.20
CA ALA A 161 -4.23 21.12 -4.24
C ALA A 161 -5.69 20.72 -3.97
N LEU A 162 -6.31 21.40 -3.03
CA LEU A 162 -7.70 21.22 -2.63
C LEU A 162 -8.49 22.51 -2.85
N MET A 163 -9.82 22.39 -2.90
CA MET A 163 -10.70 23.52 -3.15
C MET A 163 -10.87 24.41 -1.92
N THR A 164 -10.76 23.85 -0.72
CA THR A 164 -11.05 24.61 0.52
C THR A 164 -9.99 24.38 1.59
N SER A 165 -9.81 25.38 2.44
CA SER A 165 -8.95 25.26 3.63
C SER A 165 -9.51 24.26 4.66
N ALA A 166 -10.82 24.03 4.66
CA ALA A 166 -11.46 23.03 5.53
C ALA A 166 -11.01 21.61 5.15
N ASP A 167 -10.96 21.29 3.85
CA ASP A 167 -10.47 20.00 3.35
C ASP A 167 -8.97 19.81 3.68
N SER A 168 -8.17 20.89 3.56
CA SER A 168 -6.77 20.86 3.99
C SER A 168 -6.64 20.50 5.48
N LYS A 169 -7.45 21.11 6.34
CA LYS A 169 -7.47 20.79 7.77
C LYS A 169 -7.89 19.35 8.05
N THR A 170 -8.80 18.80 7.25
CA THR A 170 -9.20 17.40 7.39
C THR A 170 -8.02 16.44 7.18
N VAL A 171 -7.16 16.72 6.21
CA VAL A 171 -6.01 15.85 5.89
C VAL A 171 -4.80 16.16 6.76
N LEU A 172 -4.41 17.44 6.84
CA LEU A 172 -3.14 17.88 7.42
C LEU A 172 -3.25 18.44 8.84
N ASP A 173 -4.47 18.52 9.41
CA ASP A 173 -4.81 19.21 10.65
C ASP A 173 -4.53 20.74 10.60
N GLN A 174 -4.19 21.27 9.42
CA GLN A 174 -3.94 22.68 9.15
C GLN A 174 -4.28 23.05 7.70
N GLY A 175 -4.48 24.35 7.45
CA GLY A 175 -4.73 24.88 6.10
C GLY A 175 -3.48 24.89 5.22
N GLY A 176 -3.64 25.32 3.96
CA GLY A 176 -2.55 25.57 3.02
C GLY A 176 -2.62 24.78 1.73
N ALA A 177 -3.32 23.64 1.69
CA ALA A 177 -3.47 22.88 0.45
C ALA A 177 -4.38 23.59 -0.59
N ASP A 178 -5.22 24.48 -0.16
CA ASP A 178 -6.03 25.39 -0.98
C ASP A 178 -5.20 26.48 -1.70
N MET A 179 -3.96 26.69 -1.29
CA MET A 179 -3.02 27.64 -1.89
C MET A 179 -2.01 26.96 -2.85
N LEU A 180 -2.09 25.66 -3.06
CA LEU A 180 -1.23 24.93 -3.97
C LEU A 180 -1.58 25.16 -5.42
N LEU A 181 -0.57 25.13 -6.29
CA LEU A 181 -0.69 25.47 -7.71
C LEU A 181 -1.24 24.33 -8.58
N GLY A 182 -1.42 23.13 -8.01
CA GLY A 182 -1.77 21.93 -8.78
C GLY A 182 -0.56 21.33 -9.51
N LYS A 183 -0.80 20.41 -10.45
CA LYS A 183 0.24 19.78 -11.28
C LYS A 183 1.39 19.14 -10.48
N GLY A 184 1.06 18.51 -9.35
CA GLY A 184 2.05 17.83 -8.50
C GLY A 184 2.62 18.69 -7.37
N ASP A 185 2.24 19.96 -7.26
CA ASP A 185 2.52 20.78 -6.08
C ASP A 185 1.78 20.22 -4.87
N MET A 186 2.48 19.88 -3.81
CA MET A 186 1.93 19.17 -2.66
C MET A 186 2.50 19.64 -1.33
N LEU A 187 1.77 19.37 -0.26
CA LEU A 187 2.25 19.46 1.11
C LEU A 187 2.50 18.04 1.64
N PHE A 188 3.69 17.82 2.16
CA PHE A 188 4.11 16.58 2.82
C PHE A 188 4.29 16.82 4.31
N LEU A 189 3.54 16.11 5.12
CA LEU A 189 3.63 16.09 6.58
C LEU A 189 4.07 14.70 7.04
N SER A 190 5.12 14.62 7.85
CA SER A 190 5.51 13.40 8.54
C SER A 190 5.69 13.65 10.04
N SER A 191 5.68 12.58 10.83
CA SER A 191 5.94 12.65 12.28
C SER A 191 7.25 13.36 12.63
N ASP A 192 8.24 13.29 11.73
CA ASP A 192 9.59 13.82 11.96
C ASP A 192 9.71 15.30 11.60
N THR A 193 8.77 15.86 10.83
CA THR A 193 8.89 17.24 10.33
C THR A 193 8.16 18.28 11.17
N GLY A 194 7.19 17.87 12.00
CA GLY A 194 6.39 18.76 12.85
C GLY A 194 5.51 19.77 12.11
N SER A 195 5.86 20.10 10.86
CA SER A 195 5.10 21.00 9.95
C SER A 195 5.19 20.51 8.52
N PRO A 196 4.17 20.77 7.67
CA PRO A 196 4.21 20.37 6.27
C PRO A 196 5.33 21.05 5.50
N LYS A 197 6.01 20.25 4.68
CA LYS A 197 6.96 20.73 3.68
C LYS A 197 6.28 20.80 2.33
N ARG A 198 6.45 21.91 1.60
CA ARG A 198 5.99 22.02 0.22
C ARG A 198 6.98 21.34 -0.71
N ILE A 199 6.48 20.42 -1.53
CA ILE A 199 7.29 19.59 -2.42
C ILE A 199 6.63 19.61 -3.81
N GLN A 200 7.43 19.61 -4.86
CA GLN A 200 6.97 19.40 -6.22
C GLN A 200 7.14 17.92 -6.59
N GLY A 201 6.01 17.24 -6.82
CA GLY A 201 5.98 15.88 -7.32
C GLY A 201 6.39 15.81 -8.79
N CYS A 202 7.02 14.70 -9.18
CA CYS A 202 7.31 14.43 -10.58
C CYS A 202 6.03 14.11 -11.35
N PHE A 203 6.06 14.35 -12.64
CA PHE A 203 5.02 13.91 -13.56
C PHE A 203 5.49 12.63 -14.27
N VAL A 204 4.61 11.64 -14.32
CA VAL A 204 4.84 10.38 -15.03
C VAL A 204 3.69 10.18 -16.00
N THR A 205 3.99 9.94 -17.26
CA THR A 205 3.00 9.67 -18.31
C THR A 205 2.55 8.21 -18.29
N THR A 206 1.38 7.94 -18.83
CA THR A 206 0.88 6.57 -19.03
C THR A 206 1.84 5.74 -19.88
N LYS A 207 2.45 6.35 -20.90
CA LYS A 207 3.43 5.67 -21.77
C LYS A 207 4.67 5.25 -20.99
N GLU A 208 5.22 6.11 -20.14
CA GLU A 208 6.40 5.76 -19.31
C GLU A 208 6.08 4.62 -18.35
N ILE A 209 4.86 4.59 -17.78
CA ILE A 209 4.43 3.48 -16.91
C ILE A 209 4.35 2.19 -17.72
N ASP A 210 3.72 2.21 -18.89
CA ASP A 210 3.55 1.05 -19.76
C ASP A 210 4.90 0.51 -20.25
N ASP A 211 5.82 1.40 -20.66
CA ASP A 211 7.17 1.03 -21.10
C ASP A 211 7.93 0.30 -19.96
N VAL A 212 7.84 0.79 -18.71
CA VAL A 212 8.50 0.16 -17.56
C VAL A 212 7.85 -1.17 -17.18
N VAL A 213 6.53 -1.22 -17.13
CA VAL A 213 5.78 -2.44 -16.79
C VAL A 213 6.05 -3.54 -17.81
N THR A 214 6.05 -3.20 -19.11
CA THR A 214 6.37 -4.12 -20.20
C THR A 214 7.80 -4.65 -20.06
N PHE A 215 8.77 -3.77 -19.83
CA PHE A 215 10.16 -4.15 -19.61
C PHE A 215 10.31 -5.14 -18.45
N VAL A 216 9.66 -4.87 -17.33
CA VAL A 216 9.73 -5.76 -16.15
C VAL A 216 9.10 -7.12 -16.44
N LYS A 217 7.96 -7.16 -17.13
CA LYS A 217 7.31 -8.42 -17.52
C LYS A 217 8.20 -9.25 -18.46
N GLU A 218 8.75 -8.63 -19.49
CA GLU A 218 9.62 -9.32 -20.47
C GLU A 218 10.89 -9.86 -19.82
N ASN A 219 11.48 -9.15 -18.85
CA ASN A 219 12.70 -9.59 -18.19
C ASN A 219 12.49 -10.61 -17.06
N ASN A 220 11.24 -10.85 -16.63
CA ASN A 220 10.92 -11.89 -15.65
C ASN A 220 10.30 -13.14 -16.29
N GLY A 221 10.19 -13.20 -17.63
CA GLY A 221 9.67 -14.34 -18.38
C GLY A 221 8.24 -14.69 -18.00
N ASP A 222 7.90 -15.98 -18.08
CA ASP A 222 6.61 -16.52 -17.64
C ASP A 222 6.60 -16.63 -16.10
N TYR A 223 6.40 -15.49 -15.43
CA TYR A 223 6.32 -15.45 -13.98
C TYR A 223 5.07 -16.19 -13.48
N GLU A 224 5.27 -17.24 -12.69
CA GLU A 224 4.19 -18.01 -12.08
C GLU A 224 3.77 -17.39 -10.74
N PHE A 225 2.51 -16.99 -10.65
CA PHE A 225 1.92 -16.51 -9.41
C PHE A 225 1.63 -17.68 -8.45
N ASP A 226 1.87 -17.48 -7.16
CA ASP A 226 1.49 -18.46 -6.17
C ASP A 226 -0.03 -18.51 -6.00
N MET A 227 -0.64 -19.53 -6.61
CA MET A 227 -2.08 -19.77 -6.57
C MET A 227 -2.64 -19.94 -5.16
N LYS A 228 -1.82 -20.43 -4.20
CA LYS A 228 -2.27 -20.58 -2.80
C LYS A 228 -2.38 -19.22 -2.13
N THR A 229 -1.39 -18.37 -2.33
CA THR A 229 -1.41 -16.99 -1.81
C THR A 229 -2.54 -16.19 -2.46
N GLU A 230 -2.71 -16.27 -3.78
CA GLU A 230 -3.84 -15.63 -4.47
C GLU A 230 -5.20 -16.09 -3.90
N GLN A 231 -5.40 -17.39 -3.78
CA GLN A 231 -6.63 -17.95 -3.21
C GLN A 231 -6.86 -17.49 -1.78
N ALA A 232 -5.83 -17.46 -0.95
CA ALA A 232 -5.92 -17.00 0.43
C ALA A 232 -6.27 -15.50 0.53
N ILE A 233 -5.77 -14.68 -0.40
CA ILE A 233 -6.07 -13.24 -0.49
C ILE A 233 -7.50 -13.00 -0.97
N LEU A 234 -7.91 -13.65 -2.05
CA LEU A 234 -9.17 -13.35 -2.72
C LEU A 234 -10.37 -14.06 -2.12
N ASN A 235 -10.17 -15.28 -1.59
CA ASN A 235 -11.21 -16.13 -1.06
C ASN A 235 -10.70 -16.86 0.20
N PRO A 236 -10.47 -16.14 1.31
CA PRO A 236 -10.02 -16.76 2.55
C PRO A 236 -11.03 -17.82 3.01
N PRO A 237 -10.59 -18.90 3.66
CA PRO A 237 -11.50 -19.87 4.24
C PRO A 237 -12.41 -19.13 5.22
N LYS A 238 -13.73 -19.31 5.08
CA LYS A 238 -14.69 -18.76 6.06
C LYS A 238 -14.39 -19.43 7.39
N ASN A 239 -13.92 -18.65 8.34
CA ASN A 239 -13.87 -19.11 9.72
C ASN A 239 -15.31 -19.27 10.18
N ASP A 240 -15.79 -20.49 10.27
CA ASP A 240 -17.04 -20.79 10.96
C ASP A 240 -16.86 -20.37 12.41
N VAL A 241 -17.50 -19.25 12.76
CA VAL A 241 -17.57 -18.74 14.15
C VAL A 241 -18.73 -19.42 14.85
#